data_480f29ba932944917fe29fa17c0041e1
#
_entry.id   480f29ba932944917fe29fa17c0041e1
#
_cell.length_a   1.000
_cell.length_b   1.000
_cell.length_c   1.000
_cell.angle_alpha   90.00
_cell.angle_beta   90.00
_cell.angle_gamma   90.00
#
_symmetry.space_group_name_H-M   'P 1'
#
loop_
_entity.id
_entity.type
_entity.pdbx_description
1 polymer ?
#
loop_
_entity_poly.entity_id
_entity_poly.type
_entity_poly.pdbx_seq_one_letter_code
_entity_poly.pdbx_strand_id
1 'polypeptide(L)'
;MRTIATTARLPVGDVHDRPATTCINDSIQRVRPIEAWLIREDARRLREHLARCEKIGSGVYPLLGAFIRTKLADAVIGDPQQVGPDVATGYSLVIYTVDGQASRSQVLSHWPSPIRGGFGLSTCSLLGATLLGMKVGQRSLLLRADGTTGTVELLGIAYRPASLFRQAGRIAA
;
A
#
# COMPACT_ATOMS: atom_id res chain seq x y z
N MET A 1 15.66 37.95 60.62
CA MET A 1 14.65 37.39 59.72
C MET A 1 15.36 36.77 58.51
N ARG A 2 15.39 35.42 58.42
CA ARG A 2 16.04 34.69 57.38
C ARG A 2 14.94 34.02 56.55
N THR A 3 14.81 34.37 55.26
CA THR A 3 13.89 33.78 54.32
C THR A 3 14.61 32.63 53.62
N ILE A 4 14.08 31.42 53.78
CA ILE A 4 14.61 30.21 53.15
C ILE A 4 13.89 30.05 51.82
N ALA A 5 14.64 30.08 50.69
CA ALA A 5 14.12 29.76 49.37
C ALA A 5 14.11 28.23 49.17
N THR A 6 12.92 27.64 49.06
CA THR A 6 12.73 26.24 48.72
C THR A 6 12.81 26.06 47.22
N THR A 7 13.88 25.43 46.74
CA THR A 7 14.04 25.04 45.34
C THR A 7 13.25 23.76 45.10
N ALA A 8 12.14 23.85 44.37
CA ALA A 8 11.37 22.70 43.92
C ALA A 8 12.11 22.01 42.77
N ARG A 9 12.52 20.77 43.01
CA ARG A 9 13.11 19.87 42.00
C ARG A 9 11.98 19.28 41.16
N LEU A 10 11.95 19.57 39.85
CA LEU A 10 11.06 18.93 38.90
C LEU A 10 11.50 17.47 38.69
N PRO A 11 10.58 16.52 38.63
CA PRO A 11 10.92 15.13 38.31
C PRO A 11 11.36 15.02 36.82
N VAL A 12 12.53 14.43 36.60
CA VAL A 12 13.01 14.01 35.30
C VAL A 12 12.12 12.84 34.91
N GLY A 13 11.23 13.07 33.93
CA GLY A 13 10.40 12.02 33.33
C GLY A 13 11.29 11.08 32.57
N ASP A 14 11.20 9.79 32.89
CA ASP A 14 11.76 8.69 32.14
C ASP A 14 11.27 8.77 30.70
N VAL A 15 12.19 9.06 29.77
CA VAL A 15 11.98 8.87 28.34
C VAL A 15 11.98 7.36 28.13
N HIS A 16 10.82 6.74 28.20
CA HIS A 16 10.64 5.35 27.80
C HIS A 16 10.99 5.23 26.32
N ASP A 17 12.11 4.60 26.09
CA ASP A 17 12.58 4.12 24.79
C ASP A 17 11.53 3.13 24.23
N ARG A 18 10.52 3.65 23.51
CA ARG A 18 9.55 2.82 22.79
C ARG A 18 10.24 2.26 21.57
N PRO A 19 10.34 0.93 21.44
CA PRO A 19 10.99 0.33 20.28
C PRO A 19 10.28 0.80 19.00
N ALA A 20 11.07 1.16 17.98
CA ALA A 20 10.58 1.68 16.68
C ALA A 20 9.47 0.81 16.03
N THR A 21 9.46 -0.48 16.32
CA THR A 21 8.44 -1.45 15.88
C THR A 21 7.02 -1.11 16.39
N THR A 22 6.90 -0.53 17.60
CA THR A 22 5.58 -0.15 18.16
C THR A 22 4.99 1.05 17.42
N CYS A 23 5.81 2.00 16.98
CA CYS A 23 5.35 3.19 16.24
C CYS A 23 4.89 2.82 14.83
N ILE A 24 5.51 1.82 14.20
CA ILE A 24 5.14 1.34 12.85
C ILE A 24 3.76 0.67 12.88
N ASN A 25 3.49 -0.20 13.86
CA ASN A 25 2.20 -0.87 14.00
C ASN A 25 1.06 0.12 14.28
N ASP A 26 1.29 1.14 15.10
CA ASP A 26 0.30 2.16 15.41
C ASP A 26 -0.07 3.02 14.17
N SER A 27 0.91 3.31 13.33
CA SER A 27 0.68 4.03 12.06
C SER A 27 -0.13 3.19 11.06
N ILE A 28 0.10 1.88 10.99
CA ILE A 28 -0.63 0.97 10.11
C ILE A 28 -2.06 0.75 10.60
N GLN A 29 -2.31 0.66 11.90
CA GLN A 29 -3.65 0.49 12.46
C GLN A 29 -4.55 1.72 12.21
N ARG A 30 -3.99 2.91 12.05
CA ARG A 30 -4.73 4.13 11.69
C ARG A 30 -5.12 4.19 10.22
N VAL A 31 -4.38 3.49 9.37
CA VAL A 31 -4.69 3.32 7.94
C VAL A 31 -5.53 2.07 7.80
N ARG A 32 -6.84 2.14 8.13
CA ARG A 32 -7.76 1.07 7.73
C ARG A 32 -7.72 1.00 6.20
N PRO A 33 -7.26 -0.12 5.61
CA PRO A 33 -7.35 -0.28 4.17
C PRO A 33 -8.84 -0.18 3.81
N ILE A 34 -9.15 0.73 2.93
CA ILE A 34 -10.46 0.77 2.29
C ILE A 34 -10.59 -0.58 1.58
N GLU A 35 -11.79 -1.15 1.58
CA GLU A 35 -12.11 -2.42 0.97
C GLU A 35 -11.42 -2.57 -0.39
N ALA A 36 -10.39 -3.40 -0.45
CA ALA A 36 -9.61 -3.65 -1.65
C ALA A 36 -10.14 -4.91 -2.32
N TRP A 37 -10.30 -4.87 -3.64
CA TRP A 37 -10.71 -6.01 -4.45
C TRP A 37 -9.51 -6.55 -5.23
N LEU A 38 -9.09 -7.75 -4.94
CA LEU A 38 -7.94 -8.37 -5.57
C LEU A 38 -8.37 -9.57 -6.42
N ILE A 39 -7.82 -9.67 -7.63
CA ILE A 39 -7.87 -10.93 -8.36
C ILE A 39 -6.90 -11.93 -7.71
N ARG A 40 -7.19 -13.24 -7.84
CA ARG A 40 -6.37 -14.31 -7.24
C ARG A 40 -4.88 -14.19 -7.59
N GLU A 41 -4.57 -13.81 -8.83
CA GLU A 41 -3.19 -13.63 -9.28
C GLU A 41 -2.50 -12.47 -8.54
N ASP A 42 -3.16 -11.32 -8.40
CA ASP A 42 -2.62 -10.18 -7.68
C ASP A 42 -2.38 -10.52 -6.19
N ALA A 43 -3.33 -11.23 -5.57
CA ALA A 43 -3.18 -11.67 -4.19
C ALA A 43 -2.00 -12.66 -4.03
N ARG A 44 -1.80 -13.56 -5.00
CA ARG A 44 -0.64 -14.46 -5.03
C ARG A 44 0.67 -13.68 -5.13
N ARG A 45 0.74 -12.71 -6.05
CA ARG A 45 1.91 -11.84 -6.22
C ARG A 45 2.21 -11.00 -4.99
N LEU A 46 1.18 -10.45 -4.33
CA LEU A 46 1.39 -9.74 -3.08
C LEU A 46 1.95 -10.64 -1.97
N ARG A 47 1.57 -11.91 -1.89
CA ARG A 47 2.18 -12.87 -0.93
C ARG A 47 3.66 -13.10 -1.24
N GLU A 48 4.04 -13.19 -2.52
CA GLU A 48 5.45 -13.29 -2.94
C GLU A 48 6.24 -12.02 -2.56
N HIS A 49 5.63 -10.83 -2.72
CA HIS A 49 6.23 -9.57 -2.27
C HIS A 49 6.38 -9.51 -0.75
N LEU A 50 5.38 -9.98 0.00
CA LEU A 50 5.44 -10.09 1.46
C LEU A 50 6.62 -10.94 1.90
N ALA A 51 6.76 -12.15 1.36
CA ALA A 51 7.88 -13.04 1.68
C ALA A 51 9.25 -12.41 1.36
N ARG A 52 9.33 -11.62 0.26
CA ARG A 52 10.55 -10.85 -0.06
C ARG A 52 10.82 -9.76 0.96
N CYS A 53 9.79 -9.00 1.38
CA CYS A 53 9.93 -7.97 2.40
C CYS A 53 10.45 -8.54 3.73
N GLU A 54 9.91 -9.69 4.14
CA GLU A 54 10.33 -10.40 5.35
C GLU A 54 11.79 -10.89 5.26
N LYS A 55 12.21 -11.38 4.09
CA LYS A 55 13.59 -11.82 3.86
C LYS A 55 14.59 -10.67 3.91
N ILE A 56 14.23 -9.48 3.37
CA ILE A 56 15.12 -8.31 3.36
C ILE A 56 15.20 -7.69 4.76
N GLY A 57 14.08 -7.52 5.45
CA GLY A 57 13.98 -7.15 6.86
C GLY A 57 14.52 -5.78 7.26
N SER A 58 14.92 -4.90 6.29
CA SER A 58 15.54 -3.60 6.56
C SER A 58 14.98 -2.48 5.68
N GLY A 59 15.27 -1.23 6.02
CA GLY A 59 14.80 -0.06 5.26
C GLY A 59 13.27 0.06 5.26
N VAL A 60 12.66 0.28 4.10
CA VAL A 60 11.20 0.40 3.91
C VAL A 60 10.46 -0.94 3.93
N TYR A 61 11.18 -2.07 3.78
CA TYR A 61 10.56 -3.38 3.60
C TYR A 61 9.75 -3.88 4.80
N PRO A 62 10.14 -3.68 6.06
CA PRO A 62 9.29 -4.03 7.21
C PRO A 62 7.93 -3.31 7.17
N LEU A 63 7.94 -2.01 6.84
CA LEU A 63 6.73 -1.20 6.72
C LEU A 63 5.83 -1.67 5.58
N LEU A 64 6.43 -1.89 4.40
CA LEU A 64 5.74 -2.42 3.22
C LEU A 64 5.17 -3.82 3.49
N GLY A 65 5.93 -4.70 4.13
CA GLY A 65 5.48 -6.05 4.50
C GLY A 65 4.29 -6.03 5.44
N ALA A 66 4.32 -5.18 6.48
CA ALA A 66 3.20 -5.00 7.39
C ALA A 66 1.95 -4.47 6.65
N PHE A 67 2.12 -3.48 5.77
CA PHE A 67 1.02 -2.96 4.94
C PHE A 67 0.42 -4.04 4.03
N ILE A 68 1.25 -4.80 3.30
CA ILE A 68 0.78 -5.88 2.41
C ILE A 68 0.04 -6.96 3.22
N ARG A 69 0.54 -7.33 4.39
CA ARG A 69 -0.11 -8.34 5.27
C ARG A 69 -1.51 -7.89 5.67
N THR A 70 -1.67 -6.65 6.14
CA THR A 70 -2.97 -6.08 6.50
C THR A 70 -3.90 -6.04 5.28
N LYS A 71 -3.39 -5.56 4.13
CA LYS A 71 -4.19 -5.52 2.90
C LYS A 71 -4.69 -6.90 2.46
N LEU A 72 -3.84 -7.93 2.52
CA LEU A 72 -4.22 -9.30 2.19
C LEU A 72 -5.23 -9.91 3.16
N ALA A 73 -5.22 -9.48 4.43
CA ALA A 73 -6.18 -9.92 5.43
C ALA A 73 -7.57 -9.33 5.21
N ASP A 74 -7.64 -8.08 4.76
CA ASP A 74 -8.89 -7.32 4.64
C ASP A 74 -9.46 -7.32 3.21
N ALA A 75 -8.69 -7.74 2.19
CA ALA A 75 -9.11 -7.69 0.80
C ALA A 75 -10.14 -8.77 0.46
N VAL A 76 -11.12 -8.39 -0.37
CA VAL A 76 -11.99 -9.34 -1.05
C VAL A 76 -11.24 -9.94 -2.24
N ILE A 77 -11.04 -11.25 -2.23
CA ILE A 77 -10.31 -11.96 -3.29
C ILE A 77 -11.32 -12.68 -4.17
N GLY A 78 -11.36 -12.34 -5.45
CA GLY A 78 -12.28 -12.90 -6.44
C GLY A 78 -11.59 -13.31 -7.75
N ASP A 79 -12.41 -13.87 -8.64
CA ASP A 79 -11.99 -14.11 -10.00
C ASP A 79 -12.06 -12.82 -10.84
N PRO A 80 -11.33 -12.72 -11.95
CA PRO A 80 -11.31 -11.50 -12.78
C PRO A 80 -12.69 -11.00 -13.22
N GLN A 81 -13.70 -11.89 -13.37
CA GLN A 81 -15.05 -11.53 -13.73
C GLN A 81 -15.86 -10.92 -12.55
N GLN A 82 -15.51 -11.30 -11.32
CA GLN A 82 -16.13 -10.78 -10.10
C GLN A 82 -15.56 -9.41 -9.70
N VAL A 83 -14.31 -9.16 -10.10
CA VAL A 83 -13.63 -7.89 -9.88
C VAL A 83 -13.99 -6.93 -11.01
N GLY A 84 -14.75 -5.88 -10.70
CA GLY A 84 -15.29 -4.93 -11.67
C GLY A 84 -14.24 -4.29 -12.59
N PRO A 85 -14.63 -3.75 -13.74
CA PRO A 85 -13.72 -3.10 -14.68
C PRO A 85 -13.10 -1.80 -14.13
N ASP A 86 -13.70 -1.24 -13.09
CA ASP A 86 -13.31 -0.04 -12.37
C ASP A 86 -12.28 -0.29 -11.27
N VAL A 87 -11.83 -1.53 -11.09
CA VAL A 87 -10.83 -1.91 -10.08
C VAL A 87 -9.44 -2.02 -10.69
N ALA A 88 -8.45 -1.38 -10.07
CA ALA A 88 -7.05 -1.44 -10.48
C ALA A 88 -6.45 -2.82 -10.21
N THR A 89 -6.03 -3.52 -11.26
CA THR A 89 -5.37 -4.83 -11.20
C THR A 89 -3.93 -4.74 -11.68
N GLY A 90 -3.16 -5.79 -11.47
CA GLY A 90 -1.81 -5.88 -12.03
C GLY A 90 -1.82 -5.68 -13.54
N TYR A 91 -0.79 -4.99 -14.04
CA TYR A 91 -0.61 -4.58 -15.44
C TYR A 91 -1.66 -3.60 -16.00
N SER A 92 -2.54 -3.05 -15.16
CA SER A 92 -3.43 -1.95 -15.55
C SER A 92 -2.65 -0.63 -15.67
N LEU A 93 -2.98 0.17 -16.68
CA LEU A 93 -2.57 1.59 -16.76
C LEU A 93 -3.54 2.41 -15.92
N VAL A 94 -3.08 2.86 -14.76
CA VAL A 94 -3.86 3.61 -13.79
C VAL A 94 -3.56 5.10 -13.88
N ILE A 95 -4.58 5.94 -13.71
CA ILE A 95 -4.49 7.39 -13.61
C ILE A 95 -4.84 7.74 -12.15
N TYR A 96 -3.95 8.44 -11.48
CA TYR A 96 -4.11 8.74 -10.06
C TYR A 96 -3.50 10.11 -9.70
N THR A 97 -3.88 10.63 -8.54
CA THR A 97 -3.26 11.81 -7.92
C THR A 97 -2.77 11.48 -6.52
N VAL A 98 -1.73 12.17 -6.08
CA VAL A 98 -1.21 12.09 -4.71
C VAL A 98 -1.30 13.48 -4.12
N ASP A 99 -1.91 13.60 -2.94
CA ASP A 99 -2.12 14.85 -2.19
C ASP A 99 -2.79 15.97 -3.03
N GLY A 100 -3.66 15.58 -3.96
CA GLY A 100 -4.35 16.53 -4.85
C GLY A 100 -3.44 17.20 -5.89
N GLN A 101 -2.21 16.72 -6.08
CA GLN A 101 -1.29 17.23 -7.09
C GLN A 101 -1.71 16.82 -8.51
N ALA A 102 -0.92 17.23 -9.51
CA ALA A 102 -1.16 16.85 -10.91
C ALA A 102 -1.28 15.34 -11.08
N SER A 103 -2.22 14.89 -11.90
CA SER A 103 -2.46 13.49 -12.19
C SER A 103 -1.27 12.83 -12.88
N ARG A 104 -1.05 11.57 -12.57
CA ARG A 104 0.00 10.71 -13.14
C ARG A 104 -0.63 9.48 -13.75
N SER A 105 -0.01 8.97 -14.81
CA SER A 105 -0.41 7.71 -15.45
C SER A 105 0.74 6.72 -15.42
N GLN A 106 0.52 5.54 -14.82
CA GLN A 106 1.55 4.50 -14.71
C GLN A 106 0.92 3.11 -14.80
N VAL A 107 1.71 2.15 -15.28
CA VAL A 107 1.32 0.73 -15.33
C VAL A 107 1.70 0.07 -14.02
N LEU A 108 0.72 -0.52 -13.32
CA LEU A 108 0.99 -1.34 -12.14
C LEU A 108 1.74 -2.61 -12.54
N SER A 109 2.93 -2.84 -12.00
CA SER A 109 3.75 -4.01 -12.35
C SER A 109 4.17 -4.78 -11.09
N HIS A 110 4.00 -6.12 -11.10
CA HIS A 110 4.48 -6.98 -10.03
C HIS A 110 6.00 -7.21 -10.07
N TRP A 111 6.62 -6.95 -11.20
CA TRP A 111 8.07 -7.10 -11.39
C TRP A 111 8.69 -5.76 -11.76
N PRO A 112 10.00 -5.56 -11.46
CA PRO A 112 10.72 -4.46 -12.06
C PRO A 112 10.54 -4.57 -13.57
N SER A 113 9.66 -3.77 -14.12
CA SER A 113 9.40 -3.80 -15.56
C SER A 113 10.55 -3.12 -16.28
N PRO A 114 11.13 -3.75 -17.32
CA PRO A 114 12.08 -3.09 -18.21
C PRO A 114 11.37 -2.09 -19.14
N ILE A 115 10.18 -1.60 -18.79
CA ILE A 115 9.51 -0.55 -19.57
C ILE A 115 10.44 0.66 -19.59
N ARG A 116 11.14 0.80 -20.71
CA ARG A 116 11.97 1.98 -20.98
C ARG A 116 11.07 3.20 -20.91
N GLY A 117 11.43 4.18 -20.08
CA GLY A 117 10.68 5.43 -19.96
C GLY A 117 9.98 5.70 -18.62
N GLY A 118 10.17 4.86 -17.59
CA GLY A 118 9.70 5.20 -16.22
C GLY A 118 8.19 5.11 -16.00
N PHE A 119 7.41 4.51 -16.90
CA PHE A 119 5.96 4.38 -16.80
C PHE A 119 5.48 3.22 -15.90
N GLY A 120 6.40 2.46 -15.32
CA GLY A 120 6.08 1.35 -14.43
C GLY A 120 6.00 1.77 -12.96
N LEU A 121 4.91 1.43 -12.28
CA LEU A 121 4.76 1.56 -10.84
C LEU A 121 4.77 0.17 -10.21
N SER A 122 5.80 -0.12 -9.42
CA SER A 122 5.92 -1.44 -8.77
C SER A 122 4.86 -1.62 -7.70
N THR A 123 4.14 -2.74 -7.73
CA THR A 123 3.24 -3.17 -6.65
C THR A 123 4.02 -3.61 -5.39
N CYS A 124 5.35 -3.77 -5.50
CA CYS A 124 6.27 -3.91 -4.37
C CYS A 124 6.77 -2.53 -3.89
N SER A 125 5.90 -1.52 -3.88
CA SER A 125 6.09 -0.20 -3.28
C SER A 125 4.84 0.20 -2.52
N LEU A 126 4.96 1.12 -1.55
CA LEU A 126 3.81 1.57 -0.76
C LEU A 126 2.71 2.15 -1.65
N LEU A 127 3.05 3.00 -2.62
CA LEU A 127 2.09 3.59 -3.55
C LEU A 127 1.44 2.54 -4.45
N GLY A 128 2.23 1.68 -5.09
CA GLY A 128 1.69 0.64 -5.98
C GLY A 128 0.86 -0.40 -5.24
N ALA A 129 1.29 -0.80 -4.04
CA ALA A 129 0.50 -1.69 -3.17
C ALA A 129 -0.81 -1.04 -2.71
N THR A 130 -0.83 0.30 -2.50
CA THR A 130 -2.05 1.02 -2.15
C THR A 130 -3.03 1.05 -3.32
N LEU A 131 -2.58 1.44 -4.52
CA LEU A 131 -3.41 1.55 -5.72
C LEU A 131 -3.98 0.20 -6.19
N LEU A 132 -3.23 -0.89 -6.04
CA LEU A 132 -3.69 -2.22 -6.44
C LEU A 132 -4.97 -2.61 -5.68
N GLY A 133 -6.04 -2.90 -6.39
CA GLY A 133 -7.34 -3.26 -5.81
C GLY A 133 -8.23 -2.07 -5.41
N MET A 134 -7.82 -0.82 -5.67
CA MET A 134 -8.67 0.35 -5.52
C MET A 134 -9.68 0.45 -6.66
N LYS A 135 -10.86 1.00 -6.37
CA LYS A 135 -11.87 1.37 -7.38
C LYS A 135 -11.66 2.79 -7.88
N VAL A 136 -12.05 3.05 -9.11
CA VAL A 136 -12.06 4.42 -9.67
C VAL A 136 -12.92 5.34 -8.79
N GLY A 137 -12.40 6.54 -8.49
CA GLY A 137 -13.00 7.51 -7.57
C GLY A 137 -12.70 7.25 -6.09
N GLN A 138 -12.06 6.15 -5.76
CA GLN A 138 -11.71 5.82 -4.38
C GLN A 138 -10.49 6.63 -3.92
N ARG A 139 -10.55 7.11 -2.66
CA ARG A 139 -9.43 7.74 -1.95
C ARG A 139 -8.93 6.81 -0.85
N SER A 140 -7.62 6.78 -0.67
CA SER A 140 -6.97 6.00 0.38
C SER A 140 -5.84 6.79 1.03
N LEU A 141 -5.54 6.48 2.27
CA LEU A 141 -4.32 6.95 2.90
C LEU A 141 -3.10 6.28 2.25
N LEU A 142 -2.12 7.09 1.91
CA LEU A 142 -0.83 6.65 1.39
C LEU A 142 0.21 6.74 2.50
N LEU A 143 0.70 5.59 2.94
CA LEU A 143 1.83 5.52 3.86
C LEU A 143 3.13 5.79 3.09
N ARG A 144 4.01 6.64 3.62
CA ARG A 144 5.31 6.96 3.04
C ARG A 144 6.44 6.27 3.77
N ALA A 145 7.60 6.17 3.13
CA ALA A 145 8.77 5.50 3.67
C ALA A 145 9.33 6.16 4.96
N ASP A 146 9.08 7.44 5.14
CA ASP A 146 9.44 8.22 6.34
C ASP A 146 8.43 8.07 7.49
N GLY A 147 7.39 7.23 7.32
CA GLY A 147 6.32 7.02 8.29
C GLY A 147 5.22 8.08 8.25
N THR A 148 5.33 9.12 7.43
CA THR A 148 4.26 10.10 7.22
C THR A 148 3.14 9.53 6.36
N THR A 149 1.98 10.16 6.38
CA THR A 149 0.83 9.78 5.57
C THR A 149 0.49 10.87 4.57
N GLY A 150 0.03 10.46 3.39
CA GLY A 150 -0.57 11.31 2.39
C GLY A 150 -1.91 10.74 1.96
N THR A 151 -2.44 11.25 0.87
CA THR A 151 -3.68 10.76 0.26
C THR A 151 -3.40 10.39 -1.19
N VAL A 152 -3.93 9.25 -1.63
CA VAL A 152 -3.95 8.85 -3.04
C VAL A 152 -5.39 8.67 -3.48
N GLU A 153 -5.71 9.14 -4.69
CA GLU A 153 -7.00 8.95 -5.34
C GLU A 153 -6.81 8.30 -6.70
N LEU A 154 -7.54 7.22 -6.96
CA LEU A 154 -7.57 6.57 -8.27
C LEU A 154 -8.60 7.29 -9.14
N LEU A 155 -8.15 8.01 -10.16
CA LEU A 155 -8.99 8.80 -11.05
C LEU A 155 -9.56 7.99 -12.22
N GLY A 156 -8.82 6.96 -12.67
CA GLY A 156 -9.24 6.16 -13.81
C GLY A 156 -8.31 4.99 -14.13
N ILE A 157 -8.80 4.12 -15.00
CA ILE A 157 -8.05 2.99 -15.56
C ILE A 157 -8.13 3.12 -17.06
N ALA A 158 -7.03 3.51 -17.71
CA ALA A 158 -6.98 3.71 -19.16
C ALA A 158 -6.83 2.41 -19.94
N TYR A 159 -6.26 1.37 -19.32
CA TYR A 159 -6.06 0.06 -19.94
C TYR A 159 -6.00 -1.05 -18.89
N ARG A 160 -6.62 -2.20 -19.23
CA ARG A 160 -6.48 -3.47 -18.49
C ARG A 160 -6.14 -4.59 -19.48
N PRO A 161 -5.20 -5.50 -19.13
CA PRO A 161 -4.87 -6.60 -20.02
C PRO A 161 -6.05 -7.57 -20.16
N ALA A 162 -6.53 -7.76 -21.39
CA ALA A 162 -7.61 -8.72 -21.69
C ALA A 162 -7.23 -10.18 -21.38
N SER A 163 -5.93 -10.50 -21.29
CA SER A 163 -5.43 -11.84 -20.98
C SER A 163 -5.83 -12.35 -19.59
N LEU A 164 -6.03 -11.46 -18.64
CA LEU A 164 -6.50 -11.83 -17.29
C LEU A 164 -7.94 -12.37 -17.30
N PHE A 165 -8.73 -12.07 -18.33
CA PHE A 165 -10.13 -12.48 -18.47
C PHE A 165 -10.32 -13.71 -19.34
N ARG A 166 -9.33 -14.11 -20.17
CA ARG A 166 -9.45 -15.24 -21.11
C ARG A 166 -9.20 -16.62 -20.49
N GLN A 167 -8.58 -16.71 -19.31
CA GLN A 167 -8.27 -18.02 -18.71
C GLN A 167 -9.46 -18.69 -18.04
N ALA A 168 -10.49 -17.95 -17.66
CA ALA A 168 -11.67 -18.52 -17.01
C ALA A 168 -12.67 -19.20 -17.97
N GLY A 169 -12.57 -18.96 -19.29
CA GLY A 169 -13.47 -19.54 -20.31
C GLY A 169 -13.02 -20.88 -20.89
N ARG A 170 -11.90 -21.46 -20.43
CA ARG A 170 -11.31 -22.68 -21.04
C ARG A 170 -11.48 -23.97 -20.21
N ILE A 171 -12.25 -23.94 -19.12
CA ILE A 171 -12.49 -25.15 -18.30
C ILE A 171 -13.94 -25.66 -18.44
N ALA A 172 -14.70 -25.17 -19.42
CA ALA A 172 -16.02 -25.69 -19.74
C ALA A 172 -16.09 -26.06 -21.24
N ALA A 173 -15.44 -27.16 -21.62
CA ALA A 173 -15.70 -27.94 -22.82
C ALA A 173 -15.18 -29.35 -22.59
#